data_32bb855110391bae5bbd8915f49e6278
#
_entry.id   32bb855110391bae5bbd8915f49e6278
#
_cell.length_a   1.000
_cell.length_b   1.000
_cell.length_c   1.000
_cell.angle_alpha   90.00
_cell.angle_beta   90.00
_cell.angle_gamma   90.00
#
_symmetry.space_group_name_H-M   'P 1'
#
loop_
_entity.id
_entity.type
_entity.pdbx_description
1 polymer ?
#
loop_
_entity_poly.entity_id
_entity_poly.type
_entity_poly.pdbx_seq_one_letter_code
_entity_poly.pdbx_strand_id
1 'polypeptide(L)'
;VTRTVVAASKLPNVVEAPLYFRALQLVLPPRESSTLSAANGILYQISGSSEVAIASETKMLQAGEALFIATGQTASLKASSDPSTMLHFLLTPDPERPAVAVPISVKELFRSMAPIPDLKPGTYDLNLTRITFPPHMPSNPPHHRSGAALYYVLSGTGANTIAGKTEAKAPGSFIYEPFGLVHQWGNAGNVPFTFLAFNINPEGVAAVVSGEPAKSK
;
A
#
# COMPACT_ATOMS: atom_id res chain seq x y z
N VAL A 1 -2.85 -18.63 -5.77
CA VAL A 1 -2.57 -17.24 -5.35
C VAL A 1 -1.96 -17.27 -3.96
N THR A 2 -0.78 -16.69 -3.82
CA THR A 2 -0.13 -16.53 -2.51
C THR A 2 -0.42 -15.12 -1.98
N ARG A 3 -0.72 -15.02 -0.67
CA ARG A 3 -0.94 -13.76 0.03
C ARG A 3 -0.09 -13.74 1.29
N THR A 4 0.70 -12.69 1.46
CA THR A 4 1.57 -12.50 2.64
C THR A 4 1.35 -11.08 3.17
N VAL A 5 0.82 -10.94 4.38
CA VAL A 5 0.77 -9.66 5.08
C VAL A 5 2.20 -9.30 5.49
N VAL A 6 2.75 -8.23 4.94
CA VAL A 6 4.14 -7.79 5.21
C VAL A 6 4.21 -6.74 6.33
N ALA A 7 3.14 -6.00 6.55
CA ALA A 7 2.95 -5.14 7.71
C ALA A 7 1.46 -4.89 7.96
N ALA A 8 1.08 -4.70 9.22
CA ALA A 8 -0.29 -4.39 9.60
C ALA A 8 -0.34 -3.54 10.87
N SER A 9 -1.41 -2.79 11.03
CA SER A 9 -1.75 -2.05 12.26
C SER A 9 -3.25 -1.87 12.37
N LYS A 10 -3.73 -1.58 13.58
CA LYS A 10 -5.10 -1.12 13.82
C LYS A 10 -5.11 0.38 13.99
N LEU A 11 -6.10 1.02 13.39
CA LEU A 11 -6.36 2.45 13.51
C LEU A 11 -7.65 2.63 14.32
N PRO A 12 -7.57 2.99 15.63
CA PRO A 12 -8.73 3.01 16.51
C PRO A 12 -9.74 4.12 16.19
N ASN A 13 -9.27 5.20 15.59
CA ASN A 13 -10.12 6.32 15.17
C ASN A 13 -9.70 6.74 13.76
N VAL A 14 -10.49 6.32 12.80
CA VAL A 14 -10.37 6.83 11.44
C VAL A 14 -11.51 7.79 11.22
N VAL A 15 -11.19 9.02 10.85
CA VAL A 15 -12.13 10.00 10.27
C VAL A 15 -12.62 11.10 11.22
N GLU A 16 -11.73 12.00 11.53
CA GLU A 16 -12.12 13.39 11.84
C GLU A 16 -11.93 14.31 10.61
N ALA A 17 -11.25 13.81 9.55
CA ALA A 17 -10.96 14.55 8.33
C ALA A 17 -11.04 13.65 7.09
N PRO A 18 -11.27 14.21 5.89
CA PRO A 18 -11.14 13.45 4.65
C PRO A 18 -9.75 12.82 4.52
N LEU A 19 -9.68 11.54 4.17
CA LEU A 19 -8.42 10.81 4.02
C LEU A 19 -8.17 10.41 2.56
N TYR A 20 -6.90 10.47 2.18
CA TYR A 20 -6.41 10.18 0.84
C TYR A 20 -5.35 9.09 0.89
N PHE A 21 -5.31 8.25 -0.13
CA PHE A 21 -4.14 7.42 -0.36
C PHE A 21 -3.04 8.23 -1.05
N ARG A 22 -1.81 8.03 -0.58
CA ARG A 22 -0.59 8.49 -1.26
C ARG A 22 0.43 7.37 -1.29
N ALA A 23 1.30 7.42 -2.29
CA ALA A 23 2.49 6.59 -2.35
C ALA A 23 3.69 7.45 -2.74
N LEU A 24 4.75 7.35 -1.96
CA LEU A 24 6.01 8.06 -2.16
C LEU A 24 7.11 7.04 -2.42
N GLN A 25 7.99 7.35 -3.36
CA GLN A 25 9.29 6.71 -3.44
C GLN A 25 10.29 7.53 -2.64
N LEU A 26 11.03 6.86 -1.78
CA LEU A 26 12.11 7.41 -0.99
C LEU A 26 13.42 6.75 -1.42
N VAL A 27 14.46 7.55 -1.65
CA VAL A 27 15.80 7.03 -1.94
C VAL A 27 16.78 7.66 -0.96
N LEU A 28 17.45 6.81 -0.19
CA LEU A 28 18.49 7.19 0.76
C LEU A 28 19.86 6.73 0.20
N PRO A 29 20.84 7.64 0.08
CA PRO A 29 22.18 7.27 -0.40
C PRO A 29 22.86 6.25 0.51
N PRO A 30 23.88 5.53 0.02
CA PRO A 30 24.61 4.52 0.81
C PRO A 30 25.17 5.10 2.10
N ARG A 31 25.00 4.39 3.21
CA ARG A 31 25.53 4.72 4.55
C ARG A 31 24.99 6.02 5.16
N GLU A 32 24.15 6.73 4.44
CA GLU A 32 23.52 7.97 4.94
C GLU A 32 22.39 7.66 5.92
N SER A 33 22.13 8.62 6.78
CA SER A 33 21.05 8.58 7.76
C SER A 33 20.11 9.77 7.59
N SER A 34 18.84 9.58 7.88
CA SER A 34 17.85 10.65 7.82
C SER A 34 16.67 10.37 8.74
N THR A 35 15.73 11.30 8.80
CA THR A 35 14.48 11.15 9.55
C THR A 35 13.27 11.35 8.67
N LEU A 36 12.21 10.63 9.00
CA LEU A 36 10.92 10.65 8.31
C LEU A 36 9.81 10.76 9.34
N SER A 37 8.95 11.77 9.23
CA SER A 37 7.70 11.89 9.98
C SER A 37 6.56 12.05 8.99
N ALA A 38 5.48 11.31 9.20
CA ALA A 38 4.34 11.28 8.29
C ALA A 38 3.04 10.94 9.01
N ALA A 39 1.95 10.90 8.25
CA ALA A 39 0.69 10.29 8.66
C ALA A 39 0.82 8.76 8.79
N ASN A 40 -0.26 8.11 9.22
CA ASN A 40 -0.33 6.65 9.27
C ASN A 40 0.06 6.04 7.93
N GLY A 41 1.04 5.16 7.93
CA GLY A 41 1.55 4.57 6.69
C GLY A 41 2.41 3.35 6.90
N ILE A 42 2.71 2.67 5.79
CA ILE A 42 3.58 1.51 5.76
C ILE A 42 4.76 1.79 4.85
N LEU A 43 5.96 1.69 5.43
CA LEU A 43 7.22 1.77 4.71
C LEU A 43 7.61 0.38 4.24
N TYR A 44 7.84 0.22 2.94
CA TYR A 44 8.21 -1.05 2.31
C TYR A 44 9.57 -0.91 1.62
N GLN A 45 10.51 -1.81 1.92
CA GLN A 45 11.84 -1.84 1.31
C GLN A 45 11.77 -2.48 -0.09
N ILE A 46 12.08 -1.71 -1.13
CA ILE A 46 12.12 -2.21 -2.52
C ILE A 46 13.47 -2.86 -2.82
N SER A 47 14.57 -2.14 -2.53
CA SER A 47 15.92 -2.59 -2.80
C SER A 47 16.91 -1.99 -1.81
N GLY A 48 18.08 -2.61 -1.68
CA GLY A 48 19.00 -2.31 -0.60
C GLY A 48 18.48 -2.79 0.74
N SER A 49 19.02 -2.26 1.83
CA SER A 49 18.54 -2.48 3.19
C SER A 49 18.69 -1.23 4.04
N SER A 50 17.84 -1.09 5.05
CA SER A 50 17.87 0.04 5.96
C SER A 50 17.63 -0.39 7.40
N GLU A 51 18.40 0.17 8.31
CA GLU A 51 18.05 0.18 9.71
C GLU A 51 16.99 1.26 9.92
N VAL A 52 15.89 0.89 10.54
CA VAL A 52 14.77 1.80 10.85
C VAL A 52 14.53 1.77 12.34
N ALA A 53 14.66 2.92 12.99
CA ALA A 53 14.40 3.08 14.41
C ALA A 53 13.18 3.99 14.64
N ILE A 54 12.22 3.50 15.45
CA ILE A 54 11.01 4.24 15.85
C ILE A 54 10.90 4.12 17.37
N ALA A 55 10.90 5.24 18.06
CA ALA A 55 10.97 5.27 19.54
C ALA A 55 12.17 4.44 20.06
N SER A 56 11.93 3.38 20.82
CA SER A 56 12.97 2.48 21.37
C SER A 56 13.20 1.22 20.53
N GLU A 57 12.44 1.03 19.46
CA GLU A 57 12.54 -0.16 18.64
C GLU A 57 13.38 0.10 17.37
N THR A 58 14.25 -0.83 17.06
CA THR A 58 15.08 -0.79 15.84
C THR A 58 14.89 -2.08 15.06
N LYS A 59 14.65 -1.95 13.76
CA LYS A 59 14.50 -3.07 12.84
C LYS A 59 15.34 -2.86 11.59
N MET A 60 16.08 -3.91 11.17
CA MET A 60 16.67 -3.95 9.84
C MET A 60 15.60 -4.36 8.84
N LEU A 61 15.33 -3.53 7.85
CA LEU A 61 14.46 -3.86 6.71
C LEU A 61 15.31 -4.33 5.55
N GLN A 62 15.06 -5.55 5.10
CA GLN A 62 15.56 -6.12 3.86
C GLN A 62 14.55 -5.92 2.73
N ALA A 63 15.00 -6.04 1.48
CA ALA A 63 14.11 -6.00 0.33
C ALA A 63 12.93 -6.98 0.48
N GLY A 64 11.71 -6.48 0.31
CA GLY A 64 10.47 -7.23 0.50
C GLY A 64 9.88 -7.17 1.91
N GLU A 65 10.54 -6.54 2.87
CA GLU A 65 10.02 -6.31 4.22
C GLU A 65 9.39 -4.93 4.38
N ALA A 66 8.57 -4.78 5.41
CA ALA A 66 7.88 -3.55 5.72
C ALA A 66 7.69 -3.32 7.21
N LEU A 67 7.36 -2.09 7.58
CA LEU A 67 6.90 -1.73 8.91
C LEU A 67 5.87 -0.60 8.85
N PHE A 68 5.05 -0.51 9.88
CA PHE A 68 4.07 0.56 10.07
C PHE A 68 4.70 1.73 10.82
N ILE A 69 4.38 2.96 10.38
CA ILE A 69 4.72 4.23 11.07
C ILE A 69 3.40 4.94 11.36
N ALA A 70 3.13 5.20 12.63
CA ALA A 70 1.92 5.90 13.03
C ALA A 70 2.04 7.42 12.90
N THR A 71 0.92 8.09 12.74
CA THR A 71 0.85 9.56 12.84
C THR A 71 1.50 10.03 14.14
N GLY A 72 2.34 11.07 14.04
CA GLY A 72 3.07 11.64 15.18
C GLY A 72 4.36 10.91 15.55
N GLN A 73 4.65 9.75 14.94
CA GLN A 73 5.95 9.10 15.11
C GLN A 73 6.98 9.65 14.12
N THR A 74 8.23 9.66 14.55
CA THR A 74 9.39 9.93 13.69
C THR A 74 10.22 8.66 13.58
N ALA A 75 10.50 8.23 12.36
CA ALA A 75 11.41 7.14 12.07
C ALA A 75 12.80 7.69 11.72
N SER A 76 13.84 7.17 12.35
CA SER A 76 15.23 7.35 11.91
C SER A 76 15.57 6.24 10.93
N LEU A 77 16.12 6.59 9.78
CA LEU A 77 16.47 5.69 8.70
C LEU A 77 17.97 5.74 8.47
N LYS A 78 18.61 4.59 8.30
CA LYS A 78 20.04 4.49 7.93
C LYS A 78 20.22 3.44 6.85
N ALA A 79 20.66 3.84 5.67
CA ALA A 79 20.98 2.93 4.59
C ALA A 79 22.25 2.11 4.92
N SER A 80 22.28 0.85 4.49
CA SER A 80 23.47 -0.02 4.55
C SER A 80 24.53 0.42 3.52
N SER A 81 25.33 -0.51 3.01
CA SER A 81 26.41 -0.23 2.04
C SER A 81 25.90 0.24 0.68
N ASP A 82 24.66 -0.07 0.32
CA ASP A 82 24.04 0.22 -0.97
C ASP A 82 22.96 1.27 -0.84
N PRO A 83 22.59 1.95 -1.94
CA PRO A 83 21.43 2.84 -1.93
C PRO A 83 20.17 2.09 -1.49
N SER A 84 19.41 2.71 -0.60
CA SER A 84 18.14 2.16 -0.12
C SER A 84 16.98 2.82 -0.86
N THR A 85 16.16 2.01 -1.54
CA THR A 85 14.93 2.46 -2.18
C THR A 85 13.73 1.87 -1.45
N MET A 86 12.83 2.76 -1.04
CA MET A 86 11.63 2.39 -0.29
C MET A 86 10.37 2.95 -0.96
N LEU A 87 9.24 2.30 -0.75
CA LEU A 87 7.91 2.86 -0.97
C LEU A 87 7.28 3.18 0.38
N HIS A 88 6.72 4.37 0.51
CA HIS A 88 5.93 4.76 1.67
C HIS A 88 4.48 4.95 1.24
N PHE A 89 3.63 3.99 1.61
CA PHE A 89 2.19 4.07 1.43
C PHE A 89 1.59 4.81 2.61
N LEU A 90 0.77 5.81 2.36
CA LEU A 90 0.21 6.72 3.35
C LEU A 90 -1.30 6.79 3.27
N LEU A 91 -1.91 6.88 4.45
CA LEU A 91 -3.29 7.30 4.65
C LEU A 91 -3.25 8.67 5.32
N THR A 92 -3.54 9.72 4.59
CA THR A 92 -3.23 11.10 5.00
C THR A 92 -4.39 12.06 4.72
N PRO A 93 -4.66 13.06 5.59
CA PRO A 93 -5.52 14.18 5.23
C PRO A 93 -4.86 15.03 4.13
N ASP A 94 -5.64 15.59 3.22
CA ASP A 94 -5.17 16.58 2.26
C ASP A 94 -5.16 17.97 2.92
N PRO A 95 -4.10 18.76 2.83
CA PRO A 95 -2.89 18.67 2.01
C PRO A 95 -1.63 18.15 2.73
N GLU A 96 -1.78 17.30 3.72
CA GLU A 96 -0.64 16.83 4.53
C GLU A 96 0.48 16.25 3.67
N ARG A 97 1.71 16.64 3.96
CA ARG A 97 2.92 16.10 3.36
C ARG A 97 3.84 15.55 4.44
N PRO A 98 4.52 14.42 4.19
CA PRO A 98 5.51 13.91 5.13
C PRO A 98 6.66 14.90 5.28
N ALA A 99 7.11 15.09 6.51
CA ALA A 99 8.37 15.78 6.77
C ALA A 99 9.53 14.79 6.59
N VAL A 100 10.41 15.08 5.65
CA VAL A 100 11.56 14.24 5.32
C VAL A 100 12.81 15.11 5.36
N ALA A 101 13.79 14.67 6.15
CA ALA A 101 15.07 15.36 6.23
C ALA A 101 15.99 14.91 5.09
N VAL A 102 16.90 15.82 4.68
CA VAL A 102 17.98 15.46 3.77
C VAL A 102 18.90 14.40 4.44
N PRO A 103 19.53 13.48 3.69
CA PRO A 103 19.68 13.46 2.24
C PRO A 103 18.65 12.57 1.50
N ILE A 104 17.49 12.23 2.08
CA ILE A 104 16.46 11.45 1.35
C ILE A 104 15.92 12.26 0.18
N SER A 105 15.92 11.66 -1.00
CA SER A 105 15.13 12.16 -2.12
C SER A 105 13.73 11.56 -2.09
N VAL A 106 12.71 12.39 -2.35
CA VAL A 106 11.30 12.01 -2.30
C VAL A 106 10.63 12.30 -3.63
N LYS A 107 9.95 11.30 -4.18
CA LYS A 107 9.11 11.42 -5.37
C LYS A 107 7.70 10.94 -5.05
N GLU A 108 6.68 11.78 -5.22
CA GLU A 108 5.29 11.32 -5.17
C GLU A 108 5.00 10.52 -6.44
N LEU A 109 4.56 9.26 -6.25
CA LEU A 109 4.22 8.34 -7.33
C LEU A 109 2.71 8.26 -7.55
N PHE A 110 1.93 8.43 -6.49
CA PHE A 110 0.47 8.36 -6.53
C PHE A 110 -0.16 9.24 -5.45
N ARG A 111 -1.32 9.80 -5.79
CA ARG A 111 -2.26 10.45 -4.87
C ARG A 111 -3.66 10.23 -5.38
N SER A 112 -4.60 9.81 -4.52
CA SER A 112 -6.00 9.76 -4.89
C SER A 112 -6.55 11.17 -5.16
N MET A 113 -7.31 11.32 -6.25
CA MET A 113 -7.84 12.63 -6.69
C MET A 113 -8.96 13.16 -5.80
N ALA A 114 -9.60 12.26 -5.05
CA ALA A 114 -10.66 12.56 -4.10
C ALA A 114 -10.41 11.80 -2.79
N PRO A 115 -11.04 12.20 -1.68
CA PRO A 115 -11.02 11.44 -0.45
C PRO A 115 -11.51 10.01 -0.68
N ILE A 116 -11.03 9.09 0.14
CA ILE A 116 -11.56 7.73 0.17
C ILE A 116 -13.04 7.82 0.58
N PRO A 117 -13.98 7.41 -0.30
CA PRO A 117 -15.40 7.51 0.00
C PRO A 117 -15.80 6.52 1.10
N ASP A 118 -16.96 6.76 1.72
CA ASP A 118 -17.64 5.83 2.64
C ASP A 118 -16.85 5.42 3.90
N LEU A 119 -15.73 6.08 4.20
CA LEU A 119 -15.07 5.94 5.49
C LEU A 119 -16.00 6.49 6.59
N LYS A 120 -16.35 5.65 7.55
CA LYS A 120 -17.18 6.02 8.71
C LYS A 120 -16.32 6.07 9.97
N PRO A 121 -16.70 6.82 11.00
CA PRO A 121 -16.03 6.74 12.29
C PRO A 121 -15.99 5.30 12.79
N GLY A 122 -14.84 4.87 13.29
CA GLY A 122 -14.64 3.51 13.79
C GLY A 122 -13.20 3.05 13.75
N THR A 123 -13.01 1.80 14.13
CA THR A 123 -11.72 1.11 14.07
C THR A 123 -11.56 0.44 12.72
N TYR A 124 -10.35 0.56 12.15
CA TYR A 124 -9.99 -0.03 10.86
C TYR A 124 -8.70 -0.84 10.96
N ASP A 125 -8.64 -1.92 10.21
CA ASP A 125 -7.41 -2.64 9.92
C ASP A 125 -6.71 -1.97 8.73
N LEU A 126 -5.47 -1.54 8.93
CA LEU A 126 -4.57 -1.04 7.88
C LEU A 126 -3.49 -2.09 7.65
N ASN A 127 -3.30 -2.55 6.42
CA ASN A 127 -2.25 -3.52 6.12
C ASN A 127 -1.67 -3.34 4.73
N LEU A 128 -0.44 -3.85 4.56
CA LEU A 128 0.20 -4.04 3.27
C LEU A 128 0.34 -5.55 3.03
N THR A 129 -0.28 -6.03 1.98
CA THR A 129 -0.25 -7.45 1.60
C THR A 129 0.45 -7.60 0.26
N ARG A 130 1.46 -8.47 0.19
CA ARG A 130 2.06 -8.91 -1.07
C ARG A 130 1.24 -10.08 -1.62
N ILE A 131 0.78 -9.95 -2.87
CA ILE A 131 -0.06 -10.91 -3.55
C ILE A 131 0.64 -11.36 -4.83
N THR A 132 0.74 -12.67 -5.03
CA THR A 132 1.35 -13.27 -6.23
C THR A 132 0.38 -14.22 -6.89
N PHE A 133 0.11 -13.98 -8.17
CA PHE A 133 -0.67 -14.83 -9.06
C PHE A 133 0.28 -15.69 -9.89
N PRO A 134 0.10 -17.01 -9.94
CA PRO A 134 0.92 -17.87 -10.79
C PRO A 134 0.71 -17.55 -12.28
N PRO A 135 1.63 -17.97 -13.15
CA PRO A 135 1.42 -17.90 -14.61
C PRO A 135 0.12 -18.59 -15.03
N HIS A 136 -0.49 -18.09 -16.11
CA HIS A 136 -1.70 -18.66 -16.71
C HIS A 136 -2.90 -18.76 -15.78
N MET A 137 -2.94 -17.94 -14.71
CA MET A 137 -4.09 -17.91 -13.83
C MET A 137 -5.26 -17.18 -14.51
N PRO A 138 -6.42 -17.86 -14.70
CA PRO A 138 -7.62 -17.20 -15.21
C PRO A 138 -8.08 -16.10 -14.24
N SER A 139 -8.91 -15.18 -14.73
CA SER A 139 -9.52 -14.16 -13.88
C SER A 139 -10.30 -14.83 -12.74
N ASN A 140 -10.06 -14.34 -11.52
CA ASN A 140 -10.83 -14.78 -10.35
C ASN A 140 -12.30 -14.34 -10.48
N PRO A 141 -13.22 -14.92 -9.70
CA PRO A 141 -14.61 -14.49 -9.68
C PRO A 141 -14.76 -12.99 -9.36
N PRO A 142 -15.81 -12.32 -9.88
CA PRO A 142 -16.12 -10.94 -9.51
C PRO A 142 -16.24 -10.79 -8.01
N HIS A 143 -15.61 -9.75 -7.47
CA HIS A 143 -15.60 -9.43 -6.06
C HIS A 143 -15.39 -7.93 -5.85
N HIS A 144 -15.64 -7.45 -4.65
CA HIS A 144 -15.40 -6.08 -4.25
C HIS A 144 -14.75 -6.00 -2.86
N ARG A 145 -14.27 -4.83 -2.50
CA ARG A 145 -13.72 -4.55 -1.18
C ARG A 145 -14.79 -4.10 -0.20
N SER A 146 -14.67 -4.55 1.06
CA SER A 146 -15.43 -3.99 2.19
C SER A 146 -14.83 -2.68 2.72
N GLY A 147 -13.70 -2.28 2.17
CA GLY A 147 -12.93 -1.07 2.42
C GLY A 147 -12.38 -0.53 1.11
N ALA A 148 -11.23 0.11 1.16
CA ALA A 148 -10.51 0.62 0.00
C ALA A 148 -9.10 0.05 -0.08
N ALA A 149 -8.52 0.00 -1.28
CA ALA A 149 -7.14 -0.43 -1.49
C ALA A 149 -6.43 0.39 -2.55
N LEU A 150 -5.13 0.55 -2.34
CA LEU A 150 -4.20 1.06 -3.35
C LEU A 150 -3.21 -0.05 -3.69
N TYR A 151 -3.16 -0.47 -4.96
CA TYR A 151 -2.23 -1.47 -5.43
C TYR A 151 -1.04 -0.85 -6.14
N TYR A 152 0.10 -1.52 -6.02
CA TYR A 152 1.32 -1.20 -6.76
C TYR A 152 1.91 -2.48 -7.34
N VAL A 153 2.06 -2.54 -8.66
CA VAL A 153 2.61 -3.70 -9.36
C VAL A 153 4.13 -3.75 -9.20
N LEU A 154 4.62 -4.83 -8.60
CA LEU A 154 6.07 -5.07 -8.41
C LEU A 154 6.69 -5.76 -9.62
N SER A 155 6.06 -6.81 -10.14
CA SER A 155 6.61 -7.62 -11.23
C SER A 155 5.53 -8.37 -12.00
N GLY A 156 5.84 -8.74 -13.23
CA GLY A 156 4.88 -9.38 -14.15
C GLY A 156 3.83 -8.39 -14.66
N THR A 157 2.86 -8.89 -15.41
CA THR A 157 1.74 -8.09 -15.93
C THR A 157 0.44 -8.80 -15.63
N GLY A 158 -0.43 -8.14 -14.86
CA GLY A 158 -1.75 -8.64 -14.51
C GLY A 158 -2.84 -8.09 -15.41
N ALA A 159 -3.94 -8.81 -15.53
CA ALA A 159 -5.18 -8.39 -16.17
C ALA A 159 -6.18 -7.95 -15.10
N ASN A 160 -6.54 -6.68 -15.09
CA ASN A 160 -7.57 -6.11 -14.19
C ASN A 160 -8.84 -5.84 -14.99
N THR A 161 -9.96 -6.40 -14.55
CA THR A 161 -11.26 -6.23 -15.20
C THR A 161 -12.20 -5.47 -14.29
N ILE A 162 -12.71 -4.34 -14.77
CA ILE A 162 -13.70 -3.49 -14.11
C ILE A 162 -14.80 -3.17 -15.12
N ALA A 163 -16.06 -3.36 -14.73
CA ALA A 163 -17.24 -3.12 -15.60
C ALA A 163 -17.12 -3.80 -16.98
N GLY A 164 -16.57 -5.02 -17.02
CA GLY A 164 -16.39 -5.78 -18.25
C GLY A 164 -15.19 -5.34 -19.13
N LYS A 165 -14.50 -4.27 -18.78
CA LYS A 165 -13.30 -3.80 -19.50
C LYS A 165 -12.04 -4.34 -18.81
N THR A 166 -11.22 -5.06 -19.55
CA THR A 166 -9.95 -5.61 -19.07
C THR A 166 -8.78 -4.74 -19.53
N GLU A 167 -7.92 -4.38 -18.58
CA GLU A 167 -6.69 -3.63 -18.82
C GLU A 167 -5.47 -4.36 -18.27
N ALA A 168 -4.37 -4.33 -19.02
CA ALA A 168 -3.08 -4.84 -18.57
C ALA A 168 -2.45 -3.86 -17.57
N LYS A 169 -1.94 -4.38 -16.44
CA LYS A 169 -1.26 -3.61 -15.40
C LYS A 169 0.18 -4.11 -15.27
N ALA A 170 1.13 -3.30 -15.75
CA ALA A 170 2.55 -3.59 -15.77
C ALA A 170 3.27 -3.09 -14.49
N PRO A 171 4.53 -3.48 -14.23
CA PRO A 171 5.32 -2.99 -13.11
C PRO A 171 5.36 -1.46 -13.05
N GLY A 172 5.21 -0.91 -11.84
CA GLY A 172 5.10 0.53 -11.59
C GLY A 172 3.68 1.10 -11.68
N SER A 173 2.70 0.31 -12.15
CA SER A 173 1.29 0.75 -12.20
C SER A 173 0.71 0.84 -10.80
N PHE A 174 -0.07 1.92 -10.56
CA PHE A 174 -0.95 2.05 -9.41
C PHE A 174 -2.41 1.79 -9.82
N ILE A 175 -3.15 1.09 -8.97
CA ILE A 175 -4.57 0.82 -9.16
C ILE A 175 -5.29 1.13 -7.86
N TYR A 176 -6.24 2.04 -7.91
CA TYR A 176 -7.07 2.39 -6.76
C TYR A 176 -8.41 1.67 -6.86
N GLU A 177 -8.76 0.95 -5.80
CA GLU A 177 -10.03 0.24 -5.65
C GLU A 177 -10.80 0.83 -4.46
N PRO A 178 -11.80 1.71 -4.70
CA PRO A 178 -12.67 2.23 -3.66
C PRO A 178 -13.63 1.15 -3.14
N PHE A 179 -14.35 1.48 -2.05
CA PHE A 179 -15.42 0.64 -1.52
C PHE A 179 -16.39 0.19 -2.61
N GLY A 180 -16.77 -1.07 -2.58
CA GLY A 180 -17.81 -1.62 -3.45
C GLY A 180 -17.48 -1.72 -4.93
N LEU A 181 -16.29 -1.32 -5.39
CA LEU A 181 -15.90 -1.47 -6.79
C LEU A 181 -15.75 -2.94 -7.14
N VAL A 182 -16.67 -3.45 -7.97
CA VAL A 182 -16.58 -4.83 -8.48
C VAL A 182 -15.48 -4.95 -9.51
N HIS A 183 -14.57 -5.87 -9.27
CA HIS A 183 -13.42 -6.11 -10.13
C HIS A 183 -13.00 -7.57 -10.16
N GLN A 184 -12.10 -7.89 -11.09
CA GLN A 184 -11.48 -9.21 -11.22
C GLN A 184 -10.00 -9.03 -11.56
N TRP A 185 -9.19 -10.00 -11.14
CA TRP A 185 -7.78 -10.06 -11.48
C TRP A 185 -7.41 -11.42 -12.06
N GLY A 186 -6.53 -11.41 -13.05
CA GLY A 186 -5.95 -12.60 -13.65
C GLY A 186 -4.49 -12.38 -14.05
N ASN A 187 -3.83 -13.47 -14.45
CA ASN A 187 -2.48 -13.44 -15.00
C ASN A 187 -2.42 -14.36 -16.24
N ALA A 188 -2.58 -13.78 -17.42
CA ALA A 188 -2.48 -14.52 -18.67
C ALA A 188 -1.02 -14.74 -19.14
N GLY A 189 -0.05 -14.13 -18.44
CA GLY A 189 1.38 -14.19 -18.80
C GLY A 189 2.07 -15.49 -18.39
N ASN A 190 3.31 -15.65 -18.84
CA ASN A 190 4.15 -16.83 -18.61
C ASN A 190 5.01 -16.71 -17.33
N VAL A 191 4.95 -15.57 -16.64
CA VAL A 191 5.70 -15.31 -15.40
C VAL A 191 4.74 -14.95 -14.28
N PRO A 192 5.11 -15.14 -12.99
CA PRO A 192 4.28 -14.71 -11.89
C PRO A 192 4.00 -13.21 -11.93
N PHE A 193 2.76 -12.82 -11.60
CA PHE A 193 2.34 -11.44 -11.42
C PHE A 193 2.28 -11.12 -9.93
N THR A 194 3.07 -10.16 -9.47
CA THR A 194 3.17 -9.79 -8.05
C THR A 194 2.87 -8.31 -7.85
N PHE A 195 2.03 -8.00 -6.89
CA PHE A 195 1.71 -6.64 -6.49
C PHE A 195 1.57 -6.50 -4.98
N LEU A 196 1.70 -5.27 -4.51
CA LEU A 196 1.41 -4.85 -3.14
C LEU A 196 -0.01 -4.31 -3.09
N ALA A 197 -0.77 -4.68 -2.06
CA ALA A 197 -2.09 -4.16 -1.75
C ALA A 197 -2.04 -3.43 -0.40
N PHE A 198 -2.11 -2.12 -0.42
CA PHE A 198 -2.26 -1.28 0.76
C PHE A 198 -3.75 -1.11 1.04
N ASN A 199 -4.24 -1.76 2.09
CA ASN A 199 -5.65 -1.91 2.39
C ASN A 199 -6.05 -1.17 3.64
N ILE A 200 -7.25 -0.56 3.60
CA ILE A 200 -7.97 -0.09 4.78
C ILE A 200 -9.35 -0.74 4.80
N ASN A 201 -9.66 -1.48 5.86
CA ASN A 201 -10.93 -2.21 5.99
C ASN A 201 -11.53 -1.99 7.38
N PRO A 202 -12.85 -1.92 7.53
CA PRO A 202 -13.47 -1.90 8.85
C PRO A 202 -13.03 -3.12 9.67
N GLU A 203 -12.73 -2.93 10.95
CA GLU A 203 -12.30 -4.01 11.84
C GLU A 203 -13.35 -5.13 11.89
N GLY A 204 -12.88 -6.39 11.83
CA GLY A 204 -13.72 -7.56 11.90
C GLY A 204 -14.56 -7.86 10.65
N VAL A 205 -14.41 -7.06 9.59
CA VAL A 205 -15.09 -7.30 8.32
C VAL A 205 -14.13 -7.90 7.31
N ALA A 206 -14.57 -8.95 6.60
CA ALA A 206 -13.75 -9.58 5.55
C ALA A 206 -13.36 -8.55 4.49
N ALA A 207 -12.06 -8.42 4.21
CA ALA A 207 -11.53 -7.43 3.28
C ALA A 207 -12.03 -7.60 1.84
N VAL A 208 -12.38 -8.84 1.46
CA VAL A 208 -12.87 -9.20 0.12
C VAL A 208 -14.24 -9.87 0.27
N VAL A 209 -15.21 -9.35 -0.48
CA VAL A 209 -16.59 -9.85 -0.53
C VAL A 209 -16.89 -10.34 -1.95
N SER A 210 -17.35 -11.57 -2.09
CA SER A 210 -17.70 -12.16 -3.39
C SER A 210 -19.01 -11.61 -3.92
N GLY A 211 -19.09 -11.42 -5.25
CA GLY A 211 -20.29 -10.95 -5.93
C GLY A 211 -20.40 -9.42 -6.01
N GLU A 212 -21.58 -8.95 -6.41
CA GLU A 212 -21.88 -7.53 -6.47
C GLU A 212 -22.24 -6.96 -5.09
N PRO A 213 -21.94 -5.67 -4.81
CA PRO A 213 -22.40 -5.02 -3.59
C PRO A 213 -23.93 -5.09 -3.47
N ALA A 214 -24.43 -5.24 -2.26
CA ALA A 214 -25.85 -5.11 -2.00
C ALA A 214 -26.28 -3.70 -2.45
N LYS A 215 -27.31 -3.61 -3.32
CA LYS A 215 -27.87 -2.32 -3.72
C LYS A 215 -28.34 -1.60 -2.47
N SER A 216 -27.80 -0.41 -2.21
CA SER A 216 -28.33 0.48 -1.16
C SER A 216 -29.79 0.76 -1.47
N LYS A 217 -30.67 0.43 -0.51
CA LYS A 217 -32.08 0.79 -0.58
C LYS A 217 -32.24 2.27 -0.32
#